data_be178be7442bcebbc9a67123f21e5186
#
_entry.id   be178be7442bcebbc9a67123f21e5186
#
_cell.length_a   1.000
_cell.length_b   1.000
_cell.length_c   1.000
_cell.angle_alpha   90.00
_cell.angle_beta   90.00
_cell.angle_gamma   90.00
#
_symmetry.space_group_name_H-M   'P 1'
#
loop_
_entity.id
_entity.type
_entity.pdbx_description
1 polymer ?
#
loop_
_entity_poly.entity_id
_entity_poly.type
_entity_poly.pdbx_seq_one_letter_code
_entity_poly.pdbx_strand_id
1 'polypeptide(L)'
;MIIKNKADLTDNDVTDFGTYQNRRKFMKTAAGIGIAAVSGLPIIQANAKGVVSPYSTDEKLTDYEDISSYCNFYEFGTGKSDPARNAHTLVTSPWTVTVEGECAKPGKYNLEDLLKPVSIEERIYRFRCVEGWSMVIPWMGFPLADLIKRMQPTSKAKYVYFETLNDPEQMPGQKRAVLDWPYREGLRMDEAMNPLTLMGTGIYGKDLLNQNGAPLRLVVPWKYGFKNIKSIVKISFLETQPVNTWQKANKNEYGFFSNVNPEVSHPRWSQRKERRIGQFRKIKTQKFNGYGEQVASLYKGMDLKKYY
;
A
#
# COMPACT_ATOMS: atom_id res chain seq x y z
N MET A 1 26.10 11.18 -31.77
CA MET A 1 24.75 11.72 -31.94
C MET A 1 24.01 11.47 -30.61
N ILE A 2 23.90 12.50 -29.77
CA ILE A 2 23.32 12.38 -28.43
C ILE A 2 21.84 12.66 -28.57
N ILE A 3 21.01 11.64 -28.38
CA ILE A 3 19.55 11.81 -28.32
C ILE A 3 19.22 12.32 -26.92
N LYS A 4 18.89 13.61 -26.81
CA LYS A 4 18.29 14.17 -25.59
C LYS A 4 16.82 13.78 -25.57
N ASN A 5 16.40 12.88 -24.67
CA ASN A 5 14.98 12.73 -24.31
C ASN A 5 14.56 14.02 -23.60
N LYS A 6 13.65 14.76 -24.20
CA LYS A 6 12.91 15.83 -23.54
C LYS A 6 11.97 15.19 -22.53
N ALA A 7 12.09 15.57 -21.27
CA ALA A 7 11.03 15.35 -20.29
C ALA A 7 9.86 16.27 -20.71
N ASP A 8 8.75 15.68 -21.13
CA ASP A 8 7.56 16.42 -21.59
C ASP A 8 6.66 16.94 -20.46
N LEU A 9 7.13 16.93 -19.22
CA LEU A 9 6.40 17.49 -18.05
C LEU A 9 7.08 18.78 -17.61
N THR A 10 6.33 19.88 -17.67
CA THR A 10 6.74 21.17 -17.13
C THR A 10 6.22 21.33 -15.70
N ASP A 11 6.79 22.25 -14.90
CA ASP A 11 6.31 22.57 -13.54
C ASP A 11 4.82 22.97 -13.49
N ASN A 12 4.22 23.36 -14.63
CA ASN A 12 2.80 23.66 -14.77
C ASN A 12 1.90 22.40 -14.82
N ASP A 13 2.47 21.23 -15.12
CA ASP A 13 1.73 19.96 -15.20
C ASP A 13 1.62 19.27 -13.84
N VAL A 14 2.28 19.80 -12.83
CA VAL A 14 2.33 19.25 -11.47
C VAL A 14 1.49 20.13 -10.54
N THR A 15 0.44 19.57 -9.97
CA THR A 15 -0.36 20.30 -8.96
C THR A 15 0.49 20.55 -7.72
N ASP A 16 0.76 21.83 -7.40
CA ASP A 16 1.48 22.25 -6.21
C ASP A 16 0.81 21.70 -4.93
N PHE A 17 1.65 21.32 -3.96
CA PHE A 17 1.22 20.71 -2.68
C PHE A 17 0.29 21.67 -1.89
N GLY A 18 0.52 22.97 -1.94
CA GLY A 18 -0.37 23.98 -1.35
C GLY A 18 -1.76 23.98 -1.99
N THR A 19 -1.83 23.78 -3.30
CA THR A 19 -3.09 23.65 -4.05
C THR A 19 -3.84 22.37 -3.69
N TYR A 20 -3.13 21.25 -3.46
CA TYR A 20 -3.72 20.00 -2.96
C TYR A 20 -4.35 20.19 -1.56
N GLN A 21 -3.65 20.83 -0.65
CA GLN A 21 -4.14 21.15 0.71
C GLN A 21 -5.37 22.08 0.68
N ASN A 22 -5.35 23.08 -0.20
CA ASN A 22 -6.46 24.03 -0.34
C ASN A 22 -7.70 23.39 -0.96
N ARG A 23 -7.56 22.46 -1.91
CA ARG A 23 -8.68 21.66 -2.45
C ARG A 23 -9.38 20.85 -1.37
N ARG A 24 -8.64 20.27 -0.44
CA ARG A 24 -9.21 19.53 0.69
C ARG A 24 -10.03 20.43 1.62
N LYS A 25 -9.56 21.65 1.92
CA LYS A 25 -10.32 22.66 2.69
C LYS A 25 -11.59 23.07 1.95
N PHE A 26 -11.49 23.32 0.64
CA PHE A 26 -12.62 23.73 -0.19
C PHE A 26 -13.70 22.63 -0.27
N MET A 27 -13.33 21.36 -0.39
CA MET A 27 -14.31 20.27 -0.43
C MET A 27 -15.04 20.04 0.89
N LYS A 28 -14.39 20.29 2.04
CA LYS A 28 -15.07 20.27 3.36
C LYS A 28 -16.11 21.39 3.49
N THR A 29 -15.87 22.52 2.84
CA THR A 29 -16.78 23.68 2.86
C THR A 29 -17.93 23.54 1.84
N ALA A 30 -17.68 22.90 0.69
CA ALA A 30 -18.67 22.73 -0.39
C ALA A 30 -19.75 21.68 -0.10
N ALA A 31 -19.54 20.79 0.86
CA ALA A 31 -20.55 19.81 1.30
C ALA A 31 -21.75 20.46 2.05
N GLY A 32 -21.69 21.77 2.31
CA GLY A 32 -22.72 22.51 3.04
C GLY A 32 -23.63 23.43 2.20
N ILE A 33 -23.42 23.59 0.89
CA ILE A 33 -24.24 24.51 0.07
C ILE A 33 -24.70 23.81 -1.21
N GLY A 34 -25.98 23.53 -1.26
CA GLY A 34 -26.65 23.02 -2.45
C GLY A 34 -27.06 24.13 -3.41
N ILE A 35 -27.17 23.80 -4.69
CA ILE A 35 -27.95 24.40 -5.78
C ILE A 35 -27.36 25.66 -6.47
N ALA A 36 -27.04 25.47 -7.76
CA ALA A 36 -27.73 26.12 -8.90
C ALA A 36 -27.09 25.66 -10.23
N ALA A 37 -27.94 25.15 -11.12
CA ALA A 37 -27.64 24.85 -12.52
C ALA A 37 -27.63 26.12 -13.33
N VAL A 38 -26.70 26.25 -14.33
CA VAL A 38 -26.98 26.84 -15.67
C VAL A 38 -25.85 26.51 -16.66
N SER A 39 -26.29 25.91 -17.78
CA SER A 39 -25.83 26.01 -19.18
C SER A 39 -24.37 25.70 -19.58
N GLY A 40 -24.20 24.56 -20.20
CA GLY A 40 -23.72 24.34 -21.59
C GLY A 40 -22.34 24.84 -22.01
N LEU A 41 -21.31 23.97 -21.82
CA LEU A 41 -20.15 23.86 -22.73
C LEU A 41 -19.55 22.46 -22.61
N PRO A 42 -18.91 21.88 -23.65
CA PRO A 42 -18.43 20.49 -23.62
C PRO A 42 -17.23 20.36 -22.67
N ILE A 43 -17.42 19.64 -21.59
CA ILE A 43 -16.35 19.32 -20.64
C ILE A 43 -15.61 18.12 -21.21
N ILE A 44 -14.49 18.40 -21.80
CA ILE A 44 -13.42 17.42 -22.06
C ILE A 44 -12.75 17.09 -20.73
N GLN A 45 -12.73 15.79 -20.45
CA GLN A 45 -11.90 15.14 -19.44
C GLN A 45 -12.01 15.63 -17.99
N ALA A 46 -12.98 15.09 -17.29
CA ALA A 46 -12.96 15.08 -15.84
C ALA A 46 -11.80 14.18 -15.38
N ASN A 47 -10.68 14.77 -15.01
CA ASN A 47 -9.76 14.14 -14.08
C ASN A 47 -10.58 13.68 -12.88
N ALA A 48 -10.56 12.40 -12.58
CA ALA A 48 -11.28 11.81 -11.47
C ALA A 48 -10.89 12.55 -10.18
N LYS A 49 -11.72 13.50 -9.77
CA LYS A 49 -11.66 14.05 -8.42
C LYS A 49 -11.96 12.88 -7.50
N GLY A 50 -10.92 12.34 -6.87
CA GLY A 50 -11.07 11.23 -5.96
C GLY A 50 -12.15 11.53 -4.92
N VAL A 51 -13.23 10.77 -4.94
CA VAL A 51 -14.21 10.79 -3.86
C VAL A 51 -13.44 10.34 -2.63
N VAL A 52 -13.40 11.20 -1.58
CA VAL A 52 -12.76 10.80 -0.31
C VAL A 52 -13.51 9.59 0.22
N SER A 53 -12.85 8.46 0.24
CA SER A 53 -13.43 7.20 0.68
C SER A 53 -13.94 7.32 2.12
N PRO A 54 -15.11 6.72 2.46
CA PRO A 54 -15.63 6.69 3.84
C PRO A 54 -14.69 5.98 4.81
N TYR A 55 -13.70 5.26 4.29
CA TYR A 55 -12.66 4.58 5.09
C TYR A 55 -11.47 5.47 5.44
N SER A 56 -11.45 6.72 4.97
CA SER A 56 -10.37 7.67 5.24
C SER A 56 -10.43 8.20 6.67
N THR A 57 -9.25 8.36 7.29
CA THR A 57 -9.13 9.15 8.53
C THR A 57 -9.05 10.66 8.21
N ASP A 58 -9.44 11.50 9.16
CA ASP A 58 -9.30 12.96 9.12
C ASP A 58 -8.03 13.48 9.81
N GLU A 59 -7.16 12.58 10.27
CA GLU A 59 -5.89 12.95 10.89
C GLU A 59 -4.99 13.77 9.94
N LYS A 60 -4.12 14.60 10.55
CA LYS A 60 -3.12 15.38 9.79
C LYS A 60 -2.24 14.43 8.97
N LEU A 61 -2.09 14.71 7.69
CA LEU A 61 -1.20 13.97 6.80
C LEU A 61 0.26 14.13 7.26
N THR A 62 1.05 13.10 7.09
CA THR A 62 2.52 13.16 7.16
C THR A 62 3.03 13.93 5.94
N ASP A 63 4.08 14.70 6.08
CA ASP A 63 4.60 15.50 4.97
C ASP A 63 5.15 14.60 3.84
N TYR A 64 5.02 15.05 2.59
CA TYR A 64 5.41 14.26 1.41
C TYR A 64 6.90 13.89 1.43
N GLU A 65 7.76 14.81 1.86
CA GLU A 65 9.21 14.60 2.00
C GLU A 65 9.51 13.46 2.97
N ASP A 66 8.81 13.40 4.10
CA ASP A 66 8.96 12.31 5.07
C ASP A 66 8.55 10.95 4.47
N ILE A 67 7.42 10.91 3.76
CA ILE A 67 6.92 9.66 3.17
C ILE A 67 7.83 9.19 2.03
N SER A 68 8.39 10.11 1.26
CA SER A 68 9.24 9.79 0.12
C SER A 68 10.69 9.46 0.49
N SER A 69 11.16 9.91 1.65
CA SER A 69 12.56 9.74 2.08
C SER A 69 12.76 8.75 3.22
N TYR A 70 11.74 8.48 4.03
CA TYR A 70 11.82 7.60 5.20
C TYR A 70 10.98 6.34 5.00
N CYS A 71 11.56 5.28 4.48
CA CYS A 71 10.86 4.03 4.18
C CYS A 71 11.72 2.78 4.39
N ASN A 72 11.06 1.65 4.56
CA ASN A 72 11.68 0.33 4.56
C ASN A 72 11.41 -0.35 3.22
N PHE A 73 12.44 -0.58 2.44
CA PHE A 73 12.38 -1.36 1.21
C PHE A 73 13.74 -2.03 1.02
N TYR A 74 13.90 -3.21 1.64
CA TYR A 74 15.18 -3.89 1.80
C TYR A 74 15.83 -4.31 0.50
N GLU A 75 15.03 -4.41 -0.56
CA GLU A 75 15.49 -4.60 -1.94
C GLU A 75 16.40 -3.46 -2.42
N PHE A 76 16.32 -2.28 -1.79
CA PHE A 76 17.18 -1.13 -2.06
C PHE A 76 18.14 -0.77 -0.92
N GLY A 77 18.09 -1.51 0.18
CA GLY A 77 18.95 -1.30 1.35
C GLY A 77 18.20 -1.31 2.66
N THR A 78 18.93 -1.46 3.76
CA THR A 78 18.36 -1.68 5.10
C THR A 78 18.17 -0.37 5.90
N GLY A 79 18.80 0.72 5.49
CA GLY A 79 18.61 2.04 6.08
C GLY A 79 17.33 2.72 5.57
N LYS A 80 16.76 3.61 6.39
CA LYS A 80 15.48 4.29 6.07
C LYS A 80 15.55 5.19 4.83
N SER A 81 16.71 5.76 4.55
CA SER A 81 16.95 6.61 3.38
C SER A 81 17.56 5.87 2.18
N ASP A 82 17.93 4.60 2.35
CA ASP A 82 18.55 3.82 1.27
C ASP A 82 17.59 3.66 0.07
N PRO A 83 16.29 3.34 0.27
CA PRO A 83 15.38 3.22 -0.86
C PRO A 83 15.25 4.51 -1.67
N ALA A 84 15.18 5.67 -1.02
CA ALA A 84 15.08 6.95 -1.71
C ALA A 84 16.34 7.25 -2.56
N ARG A 85 17.52 6.80 -2.12
CA ARG A 85 18.79 6.97 -2.86
C ARG A 85 18.96 5.96 -4.00
N ASN A 86 18.52 4.72 -3.78
CA ASN A 86 18.90 3.60 -4.64
C ASN A 86 17.78 3.13 -5.59
N ALA A 87 16.51 3.50 -5.34
CA ALA A 87 15.39 2.98 -6.12
C ALA A 87 15.25 3.56 -7.53
N HIS A 88 16.09 4.53 -7.90
CA HIS A 88 16.13 5.10 -9.26
C HIS A 88 16.48 4.06 -10.33
N THR A 89 17.06 2.92 -9.94
CA THR A 89 17.38 1.80 -10.84
C THR A 89 16.17 0.96 -11.25
N LEU A 90 15.03 1.08 -10.53
CA LEU A 90 13.82 0.31 -10.82
C LEU A 90 13.11 0.84 -12.07
N VAL A 91 12.89 -0.04 -13.04
CA VAL A 91 12.08 0.22 -14.23
C VAL A 91 10.66 -0.27 -13.99
N THR A 92 9.70 0.64 -14.02
CA THR A 92 8.29 0.36 -13.68
C THR A 92 7.37 0.26 -14.89
N SER A 93 7.89 0.46 -16.09
CA SER A 93 7.14 0.33 -17.35
C SER A 93 8.06 -0.24 -18.46
N PRO A 94 7.60 -1.28 -19.19
CA PRO A 94 6.35 -2.03 -19.00
C PRO A 94 6.37 -2.87 -17.72
N TRP A 95 5.19 -3.08 -17.09
CA TRP A 95 5.07 -3.90 -15.89
C TRP A 95 4.04 -5.02 -16.08
N THR A 96 4.42 -6.23 -15.66
CA THR A 96 3.57 -7.41 -15.81
C THR A 96 3.35 -8.08 -14.45
N VAL A 97 2.12 -8.48 -14.18
CA VAL A 97 1.74 -9.25 -13.00
C VAL A 97 1.24 -10.62 -13.42
N THR A 98 1.88 -11.68 -12.91
CA THR A 98 1.44 -13.06 -13.09
C THR A 98 0.38 -13.39 -12.05
N VAL A 99 -0.76 -13.91 -12.49
CA VAL A 99 -1.82 -14.44 -11.63
C VAL A 99 -1.87 -15.96 -11.81
N GLU A 100 -1.87 -16.71 -10.70
CA GLU A 100 -1.83 -18.18 -10.74
C GLU A 100 -2.57 -18.83 -9.57
N GLY A 101 -2.59 -20.16 -9.53
CA GLY A 101 -3.17 -20.98 -8.46
C GLY A 101 -4.67 -21.20 -8.61
N GLU A 102 -5.39 -21.25 -7.50
CA GLU A 102 -6.80 -21.60 -7.40
C GLU A 102 -7.74 -20.50 -7.93
N CYS A 103 -7.69 -20.22 -9.25
CA CYS A 103 -8.54 -19.25 -9.93
C CYS A 103 -8.86 -19.69 -11.37
N ALA A 104 -9.99 -19.21 -11.92
CA ALA A 104 -10.43 -19.54 -13.26
C ALA A 104 -9.72 -18.73 -14.37
N LYS A 105 -9.03 -17.64 -14.00
CA LYS A 105 -8.37 -16.75 -14.97
C LYS A 105 -6.88 -16.55 -14.61
N PRO A 106 -6.08 -17.63 -14.59
CA PRO A 106 -4.63 -17.48 -14.46
C PRO A 106 -4.04 -16.89 -15.75
N GLY A 107 -2.89 -16.20 -15.61
CA GLY A 107 -2.21 -15.63 -16.78
C GLY A 107 -1.24 -14.52 -16.40
N LYS A 108 -0.58 -13.97 -17.41
CA LYS A 108 0.23 -12.76 -17.32
C LYS A 108 -0.58 -11.56 -17.79
N TYR A 109 -0.66 -10.55 -16.98
CA TYR A 109 -1.43 -9.34 -17.23
C TYR A 109 -0.51 -8.14 -17.24
N ASN A 110 -0.57 -7.31 -18.28
CA ASN A 110 0.06 -5.99 -18.21
C ASN A 110 -0.65 -5.14 -17.16
N LEU A 111 0.08 -4.29 -16.48
CA LEU A 111 -0.48 -3.45 -15.40
C LEU A 111 -1.63 -2.58 -15.92
N GLU A 112 -1.49 -2.03 -17.11
CA GLU A 112 -2.51 -1.21 -17.77
C GLU A 112 -3.84 -1.98 -17.95
N ASP A 113 -3.78 -3.27 -18.32
CA ASP A 113 -4.96 -4.12 -18.44
C ASP A 113 -5.60 -4.45 -17.09
N LEU A 114 -4.81 -4.51 -16.03
CA LEU A 114 -5.31 -4.65 -14.67
C LEU A 114 -6.01 -3.36 -14.18
N LEU A 115 -5.49 -2.20 -14.54
CA LEU A 115 -5.98 -0.89 -14.09
C LEU A 115 -7.16 -0.37 -14.91
N LYS A 116 -7.24 -0.71 -16.21
CA LYS A 116 -8.27 -0.19 -17.11
C LYS A 116 -9.72 -0.33 -16.62
N PRO A 117 -10.15 -1.44 -16.00
CA PRO A 117 -11.54 -1.61 -15.55
C PRO A 117 -11.80 -1.19 -14.11
N VAL A 118 -10.83 -0.61 -13.40
CA VAL A 118 -10.99 -0.22 -12.00
C VAL A 118 -11.09 1.30 -11.85
N SER A 119 -11.82 1.73 -10.84
CA SER A 119 -11.85 3.14 -10.45
C SER A 119 -10.80 3.39 -9.37
N ILE A 120 -9.86 4.26 -9.67
CA ILE A 120 -8.87 4.71 -8.68
C ILE A 120 -9.50 5.70 -7.73
N GLU A 121 -9.40 5.46 -6.44
CA GLU A 121 -9.89 6.33 -5.38
C GLU A 121 -8.75 6.77 -4.45
N GLU A 122 -8.91 7.91 -3.77
CA GLU A 122 -8.01 8.34 -2.71
C GLU A 122 -8.50 7.79 -1.37
N ARG A 123 -7.58 7.21 -0.61
CA ARG A 123 -7.80 6.74 0.76
C ARG A 123 -6.72 7.22 1.70
N ILE A 124 -7.11 7.97 2.71
CA ILE A 124 -6.19 8.47 3.73
C ILE A 124 -6.14 7.47 4.86
N TYR A 125 -5.03 6.72 4.94
CA TYR A 125 -4.86 5.66 5.91
C TYR A 125 -3.74 5.94 6.90
N ARG A 126 -3.94 5.49 8.14
CA ARG A 126 -2.85 5.28 9.09
C ARG A 126 -1.97 4.16 8.57
N PHE A 127 -0.68 4.34 8.70
CA PHE A 127 0.34 3.32 8.42
C PHE A 127 1.17 3.13 9.68
N ARG A 128 1.40 1.89 10.09
CA ARG A 128 2.14 1.55 11.32
C ARG A 128 3.23 0.52 11.05
N CYS A 129 4.47 0.91 11.21
CA CYS A 129 5.59 -0.01 11.12
C CYS A 129 5.78 -0.80 12.43
N VAL A 130 6.17 -2.07 12.34
CA VAL A 130 6.52 -2.89 13.49
C VAL A 130 7.64 -2.26 14.34
N GLU A 131 8.51 -1.45 13.75
CA GLU A 131 9.61 -0.72 14.42
C GLU A 131 9.13 0.46 15.31
N GLY A 132 7.83 0.64 15.51
CA GLY A 132 7.30 1.64 16.43
C GLY A 132 7.18 3.05 15.87
N TRP A 133 7.18 3.24 14.58
CA TRP A 133 6.87 4.51 13.92
C TRP A 133 5.63 4.41 13.02
N SER A 134 5.02 5.54 12.72
CA SER A 134 3.76 5.60 11.96
C SER A 134 3.66 6.86 11.10
N MET A 135 2.78 6.80 10.11
CA MET A 135 2.46 7.86 9.18
C MET A 135 0.95 7.91 8.92
N VAL A 136 0.46 9.00 8.33
CA VAL A 136 -0.88 9.13 7.74
C VAL A 136 -0.68 9.45 6.28
N ILE A 137 -1.09 8.56 5.39
CA ILE A 137 -0.73 8.60 3.97
C ILE A 137 -1.98 8.63 3.10
N PRO A 138 -2.12 9.60 2.16
CA PRO A 138 -3.17 9.61 1.17
C PRO A 138 -2.78 8.71 -0.01
N TRP A 139 -3.27 7.47 0.01
CA TRP A 139 -3.04 6.49 -1.03
C TRP A 139 -4.00 6.68 -2.19
N MET A 140 -3.50 6.54 -3.41
CA MET A 140 -4.31 6.33 -4.61
C MET A 140 -4.32 4.84 -4.94
N GLY A 141 -5.48 4.27 -5.25
CA GLY A 141 -5.58 2.85 -5.56
C GLY A 141 -7.00 2.36 -5.70
N PHE A 142 -7.17 1.04 -5.71
CA PHE A 142 -8.46 0.39 -5.85
C PHE A 142 -8.57 -0.81 -4.90
N PRO A 143 -9.79 -1.24 -4.51
CA PRO A 143 -9.97 -2.40 -3.63
C PRO A 143 -9.37 -3.67 -4.23
N LEU A 144 -8.55 -4.41 -3.46
CA LEU A 144 -8.03 -5.71 -3.89
C LEU A 144 -9.16 -6.68 -4.24
N ALA A 145 -10.29 -6.57 -3.57
CA ALA A 145 -11.48 -7.39 -3.84
C ALA A 145 -11.95 -7.31 -5.30
N ASP A 146 -11.78 -6.17 -5.97
CA ASP A 146 -12.20 -6.01 -7.37
C ASP A 146 -11.30 -6.80 -8.32
N LEU A 147 -10.00 -6.85 -8.05
CA LEU A 147 -9.07 -7.71 -8.77
C LEU A 147 -9.38 -9.19 -8.51
N ILE A 148 -9.57 -9.58 -7.26
CA ILE A 148 -9.88 -10.96 -6.86
C ILE A 148 -11.14 -11.46 -7.57
N LYS A 149 -12.24 -10.69 -7.56
CA LYS A 149 -13.50 -11.05 -8.24
C LYS A 149 -13.28 -11.29 -9.75
N ARG A 150 -12.45 -10.47 -10.39
CA ARG A 150 -12.13 -10.64 -11.82
C ARG A 150 -11.35 -11.91 -12.10
N MET A 151 -10.48 -12.34 -11.21
CA MET A 151 -9.68 -13.58 -11.35
C MET A 151 -10.51 -14.83 -11.08
N GLN A 152 -11.72 -14.69 -10.50
CA GLN A 152 -12.66 -15.79 -10.22
C GLN A 152 -12.01 -16.92 -9.44
N PRO A 153 -11.59 -16.68 -8.16
CA PRO A 153 -10.98 -17.72 -7.33
C PRO A 153 -11.94 -18.89 -7.12
N THR A 154 -11.41 -20.11 -7.09
CA THR A 154 -12.17 -21.31 -6.79
C THR A 154 -12.53 -21.37 -5.30
N SER A 155 -13.42 -22.28 -4.92
CA SER A 155 -13.77 -22.51 -3.50
C SER A 155 -12.59 -23.00 -2.64
N LYS A 156 -11.52 -23.46 -3.28
CA LYS A 156 -10.28 -23.88 -2.63
C LYS A 156 -9.35 -22.73 -2.28
N ALA A 157 -9.52 -21.56 -2.91
CA ALA A 157 -8.70 -20.39 -2.62
C ALA A 157 -9.00 -19.86 -1.22
N LYS A 158 -8.12 -20.11 -0.26
CA LYS A 158 -8.24 -19.67 1.13
C LYS A 158 -7.31 -18.50 1.45
N TYR A 159 -6.25 -18.33 0.65
CA TYR A 159 -5.22 -17.31 0.83
C TYR A 159 -4.87 -16.66 -0.49
N VAL A 160 -4.48 -15.38 -0.42
CA VAL A 160 -3.89 -14.63 -1.53
C VAL A 160 -2.43 -14.36 -1.17
N TYR A 161 -1.52 -14.71 -2.06
CA TYR A 161 -0.09 -14.63 -1.85
C TYR A 161 0.55 -13.76 -2.92
N PHE A 162 1.54 -12.99 -2.55
CA PHE A 162 2.17 -11.99 -3.38
C PHE A 162 3.68 -12.14 -3.38
N GLU A 163 4.30 -11.85 -4.53
CA GLU A 163 5.76 -11.76 -4.64
C GLU A 163 6.17 -10.42 -5.25
N THR A 164 7.24 -9.84 -4.69
CA THR A 164 7.95 -8.68 -5.24
C THR A 164 8.83 -9.11 -6.40
N LEU A 165 9.16 -8.17 -7.29
CA LEU A 165 10.17 -8.38 -8.35
C LEU A 165 11.48 -8.91 -7.73
N ASN A 166 12.02 -9.98 -8.33
CA ASN A 166 13.33 -10.52 -8.01
C ASN A 166 14.29 -10.20 -9.15
N ASP A 167 14.97 -9.08 -9.05
CA ASP A 167 15.94 -8.59 -10.04
C ASP A 167 17.06 -7.83 -9.31
N PRO A 168 18.15 -8.51 -8.93
CA PRO A 168 19.26 -7.88 -8.21
C PRO A 168 19.96 -6.72 -8.96
N GLU A 169 19.82 -6.63 -10.28
CA GLU A 169 20.39 -5.52 -11.05
C GLU A 169 19.57 -4.23 -10.88
N GLN A 170 18.26 -4.36 -10.81
CA GLN A 170 17.36 -3.23 -10.53
C GLN A 170 17.18 -2.99 -9.03
N MET A 171 17.30 -4.03 -8.21
CA MET A 171 17.09 -4.02 -6.76
C MET A 171 18.36 -4.49 -6.02
N PRO A 172 19.38 -3.61 -5.91
CA PRO A 172 20.73 -4.02 -5.46
C PRO A 172 20.79 -4.58 -4.04
N GLY A 173 19.82 -4.31 -3.20
CA GLY A 173 19.71 -4.90 -1.86
C GLY A 173 19.49 -6.42 -1.89
N GLN A 174 18.95 -6.95 -3.00
CA GLN A 174 18.75 -8.39 -3.19
C GLN A 174 20.06 -9.16 -3.43
N LYS A 175 21.18 -8.46 -3.74
CA LYS A 175 22.51 -9.06 -3.77
C LYS A 175 23.02 -9.48 -2.39
N ARG A 176 22.35 -9.02 -1.32
CA ARG A 176 22.71 -9.32 0.07
C ARG A 176 21.72 -10.34 0.65
N ALA A 177 22.24 -11.33 1.36
CA ALA A 177 21.46 -12.39 2.03
C ALA A 177 20.81 -11.90 3.36
N VAL A 178 20.22 -10.70 3.36
CA VAL A 178 19.53 -10.16 4.55
C VAL A 178 18.12 -10.73 4.74
N LEU A 179 17.50 -11.15 3.64
CA LEU A 179 16.22 -11.86 3.59
C LEU A 179 16.28 -12.96 2.53
N ASP A 180 15.29 -13.86 2.53
CA ASP A 180 15.09 -14.83 1.47
C ASP A 180 14.29 -14.19 0.33
N TRP A 181 14.98 -13.91 -0.77
CA TRP A 181 14.38 -13.25 -1.93
C TRP A 181 13.64 -14.22 -2.87
N PRO A 182 12.64 -13.78 -3.61
CA PRO A 182 11.98 -12.47 -3.55
C PRO A 182 11.24 -12.26 -2.24
N TYR A 183 10.92 -11.00 -1.91
CA TYR A 183 10.03 -10.70 -0.79
C TYR A 183 8.63 -11.25 -1.06
N ARG A 184 8.04 -11.89 -0.05
CA ARG A 184 6.77 -12.60 -0.17
C ARG A 184 5.85 -12.25 0.99
N GLU A 185 4.57 -12.05 0.70
CA GLU A 185 3.53 -11.81 1.69
C GLU A 185 2.24 -12.54 1.36
N GLY A 186 1.43 -12.79 2.41
CA GLY A 186 0.13 -13.44 2.25
C GLY A 186 -0.95 -12.81 3.09
N LEU A 187 -2.18 -12.91 2.61
CA LEU A 187 -3.41 -12.57 3.33
C LEU A 187 -4.36 -13.78 3.31
N ARG A 188 -5.14 -13.94 4.36
CA ARG A 188 -6.31 -14.81 4.30
C ARG A 188 -7.35 -14.19 3.35
N MET A 189 -8.16 -15.01 2.68
CA MET A 189 -9.08 -14.53 1.65
C MET A 189 -10.05 -13.46 2.16
N ASP A 190 -10.57 -13.60 3.37
CA ASP A 190 -11.48 -12.61 3.97
C ASP A 190 -10.77 -11.28 4.29
N GLU A 191 -9.48 -11.30 4.64
CA GLU A 191 -8.66 -10.09 4.78
C GLU A 191 -8.42 -9.43 3.42
N ALA A 192 -8.14 -10.23 2.38
CA ALA A 192 -7.93 -9.74 1.02
C ALA A 192 -9.21 -9.15 0.41
N MET A 193 -10.38 -9.71 0.76
CA MET A 193 -11.69 -9.24 0.33
C MET A 193 -12.25 -8.08 1.17
N ASN A 194 -11.61 -7.74 2.28
CA ASN A 194 -12.06 -6.63 3.13
C ASN A 194 -11.98 -5.30 2.36
N PRO A 195 -13.01 -4.43 2.45
CA PRO A 195 -13.03 -3.15 1.73
C PRO A 195 -11.84 -2.23 2.02
N LEU A 196 -11.18 -2.37 3.16
CA LEU A 196 -9.98 -1.59 3.52
C LEU A 196 -8.72 -2.04 2.77
N THR A 197 -8.68 -3.28 2.26
CA THR A 197 -7.50 -3.79 1.55
C THR A 197 -7.41 -3.17 0.17
N LEU A 198 -6.34 -2.40 -0.07
CA LEU A 198 -6.16 -1.60 -1.26
C LEU A 198 -4.95 -2.08 -2.07
N MET A 199 -5.08 -2.11 -3.39
CA MET A 199 -3.97 -2.13 -4.33
C MET A 199 -3.58 -0.68 -4.62
N GLY A 200 -2.43 -0.26 -4.08
CA GLY A 200 -1.94 1.12 -4.21
C GLY A 200 -1.16 1.32 -5.50
N THR A 201 -1.48 2.40 -6.21
CA THR A 201 -0.82 2.84 -7.45
C THR A 201 -0.25 4.24 -7.35
N GLY A 202 -0.60 4.98 -6.29
CA GLY A 202 -0.15 6.36 -6.10
C GLY A 202 -0.24 6.84 -4.65
N ILE A 203 0.35 8.01 -4.41
CA ILE A 203 0.28 8.78 -3.16
C ILE A 203 0.16 10.27 -3.48
N TYR A 204 -0.58 11.02 -2.68
CA TYR A 204 -0.73 12.49 -2.84
C TYR A 204 -1.21 12.90 -4.24
N GLY A 205 -2.09 12.12 -4.87
CA GLY A 205 -2.60 12.40 -6.22
C GLY A 205 -1.60 12.19 -7.34
N LYS A 206 -0.44 11.56 -7.06
CA LYS A 206 0.64 11.25 -8.02
C LYS A 206 0.88 9.75 -8.05
N ASP A 207 1.53 9.28 -9.10
CA ASP A 207 1.99 7.89 -9.17
C ASP A 207 2.95 7.55 -8.04
N LEU A 208 3.02 6.26 -7.69
CA LEU A 208 3.97 5.79 -6.68
C LEU A 208 5.41 6.09 -7.10
N LEU A 209 6.18 6.58 -6.14
CA LEU A 209 7.63 6.61 -6.29
C LEU A 209 8.20 5.19 -6.16
N ASN A 210 9.32 4.94 -6.82
CA ASN A 210 10.01 3.64 -6.78
C ASN A 210 10.26 3.16 -5.34
N GLN A 211 10.80 4.03 -4.48
CA GLN A 211 11.03 3.74 -3.06
C GLN A 211 9.76 3.50 -2.25
N ASN A 212 8.61 3.93 -2.72
CA ASN A 212 7.31 3.69 -2.08
C ASN A 212 6.60 2.44 -2.61
N GLY A 213 7.25 1.70 -3.54
CA GLY A 213 6.77 0.40 -4.01
C GLY A 213 6.06 0.42 -5.35
N ALA A 214 6.47 1.36 -6.25
CA ALA A 214 5.97 1.44 -7.61
C ALA A 214 6.17 0.11 -8.38
N PRO A 215 5.35 -0.13 -9.42
CA PRO A 215 4.17 0.64 -9.80
C PRO A 215 2.89 0.15 -9.09
N LEU A 216 2.94 -0.99 -8.38
CA LEU A 216 1.81 -1.64 -7.73
C LEU A 216 2.22 -2.23 -6.39
N ARG A 217 1.48 -1.89 -5.35
CA ARG A 217 1.72 -2.39 -3.99
C ARG A 217 0.44 -2.74 -3.25
N LEU A 218 0.58 -3.52 -2.18
CA LEU A 218 -0.49 -3.77 -1.22
C LEU A 218 -0.52 -2.70 -0.13
N VAL A 219 -1.73 -2.32 0.32
CA VAL A 219 -1.96 -1.47 1.48
C VAL A 219 -3.05 -2.09 2.35
N VAL A 220 -2.69 -2.46 3.59
CA VAL A 220 -3.57 -3.09 4.58
C VAL A 220 -3.43 -2.31 5.89
N PRO A 221 -4.28 -1.29 6.14
CA PRO A 221 -4.02 -0.27 7.15
C PRO A 221 -4.03 -0.77 8.59
N TRP A 222 -4.69 -1.88 8.89
CA TRP A 222 -4.77 -2.45 10.25
C TRP A 222 -3.64 -3.41 10.60
N LYS A 223 -2.78 -3.75 9.62
CA LYS A 223 -1.62 -4.63 9.79
C LYS A 223 -0.32 -3.83 9.86
N TYR A 224 0.71 -4.43 10.45
CA TYR A 224 2.04 -3.82 10.41
C TYR A 224 2.55 -3.62 8.99
N GLY A 225 3.35 -2.58 8.79
CA GLY A 225 3.80 -2.09 7.50
C GLY A 225 4.48 -3.13 6.61
N PHE A 226 5.15 -4.13 7.16
CA PHE A 226 5.81 -5.17 6.38
C PHE A 226 4.83 -6.09 5.62
N LYS A 227 3.57 -6.16 6.05
CA LYS A 227 2.49 -6.85 5.33
C LYS A 227 2.11 -6.15 4.02
N ASN A 228 2.52 -4.91 3.84
CA ASN A 228 2.20 -4.09 2.67
C ASN A 228 3.29 -4.25 1.59
N ILE A 229 3.34 -5.42 0.98
CA ILE A 229 4.31 -5.79 -0.06
C ILE A 229 4.32 -4.81 -1.23
N LYS A 230 5.51 -4.57 -1.81
CA LYS A 230 5.80 -3.55 -2.81
C LYS A 230 6.21 -4.16 -4.15
N SER A 231 6.06 -3.39 -5.23
CA SER A 231 6.52 -3.76 -6.58
C SER A 231 6.10 -5.19 -6.97
N ILE A 232 4.79 -5.44 -6.86
CA ILE A 232 4.19 -6.77 -7.02
C ILE A 232 4.28 -7.22 -8.47
N VAL A 233 4.83 -8.44 -8.70
CA VAL A 233 4.90 -9.11 -10.01
C VAL A 233 4.15 -10.43 -10.04
N LYS A 234 3.70 -10.93 -8.87
CA LYS A 234 2.93 -12.18 -8.82
C LYS A 234 1.85 -12.11 -7.74
N ILE A 235 0.70 -12.71 -8.07
CA ILE A 235 -0.44 -12.93 -7.18
C ILE A 235 -0.87 -14.38 -7.34
N SER A 236 -0.83 -15.18 -6.25
CA SER A 236 -1.21 -16.59 -6.27
C SER A 236 -2.38 -16.85 -5.32
N PHE A 237 -3.36 -17.61 -5.78
CA PHE A 237 -4.49 -18.08 -4.97
C PHE A 237 -4.16 -19.46 -4.42
N LEU A 238 -4.11 -19.60 -3.09
CA LEU A 238 -3.64 -20.80 -2.42
C LEU A 238 -4.71 -21.44 -1.53
N GLU A 239 -4.71 -22.77 -1.43
CA GLU A 239 -5.55 -23.52 -0.51
C GLU A 239 -5.00 -23.50 0.92
N THR A 240 -3.69 -23.55 1.07
CA THR A 240 -2.99 -23.60 2.35
C THR A 240 -2.31 -22.30 2.71
N GLN A 241 -2.17 -22.04 4.01
CA GLN A 241 -1.51 -20.82 4.50
C GLN A 241 -0.04 -20.79 4.06
N PRO A 242 0.38 -19.76 3.31
CA PRO A 242 1.79 -19.61 2.93
C PRO A 242 2.63 -19.11 4.10
N VAL A 243 3.94 -19.34 4.00
CA VAL A 243 4.93 -18.72 4.90
C VAL A 243 5.43 -17.43 4.23
N ASN A 244 5.32 -16.29 4.93
CA ASN A 244 5.84 -15.03 4.43
C ASN A 244 7.35 -14.85 4.73
N THR A 245 7.97 -13.85 4.12
CA THR A 245 9.42 -13.60 4.22
C THR A 245 9.88 -13.40 5.67
N TRP A 246 9.15 -12.59 6.45
CA TRP A 246 9.57 -12.32 7.83
C TRP A 246 9.35 -13.51 8.77
N GLN A 247 8.30 -14.32 8.58
CA GLN A 247 8.14 -15.59 9.31
C GLN A 247 9.29 -16.54 9.01
N LYS A 248 9.74 -16.62 7.73
CA LYS A 248 10.88 -17.44 7.36
C LYS A 248 12.17 -16.92 8.00
N ALA A 249 12.36 -15.62 8.07
CA ALA A 249 13.52 -15.01 8.70
C ALA A 249 13.55 -15.20 10.23
N ASN A 250 12.42 -14.99 10.92
CA ASN A 250 12.30 -15.20 12.37
C ASN A 250 10.83 -15.40 12.80
N LYS A 251 10.40 -16.66 12.86
CA LYS A 251 9.05 -17.05 13.28
C LYS A 251 8.66 -16.66 14.71
N ASN A 252 9.64 -16.37 15.56
CA ASN A 252 9.41 -15.96 16.96
C ASN A 252 9.14 -14.45 17.08
N GLU A 253 9.46 -13.67 16.07
CA GLU A 253 9.28 -12.22 16.04
C GLU A 253 8.11 -11.77 15.14
N TYR A 254 7.79 -12.58 14.11
CA TYR A 254 6.83 -12.19 13.05
C TYR A 254 5.80 -13.27 12.80
N GLY A 255 4.53 -12.91 12.97
CA GLY A 255 3.39 -13.78 12.72
C GLY A 255 2.85 -13.64 11.28
N PHE A 256 1.93 -14.53 10.92
CA PHE A 256 1.26 -14.48 9.62
C PHE A 256 0.29 -13.28 9.54
N PHE A 257 -0.54 -13.11 10.55
CA PHE A 257 -1.56 -12.06 10.54
C PHE A 257 -0.96 -10.68 10.75
N SER A 258 -0.02 -10.55 11.66
CA SER A 258 0.71 -9.31 11.98
C SER A 258 -0.18 -8.06 12.04
N ASN A 259 -1.31 -8.22 12.73
CA ASN A 259 -2.21 -7.12 13.03
C ASN A 259 -1.57 -6.18 14.05
N VAL A 260 -1.75 -4.88 13.89
CA VAL A 260 -1.26 -3.92 14.87
C VAL A 260 -1.93 -4.18 16.22
N ASN A 261 -1.12 -4.60 17.20
CA ASN A 261 -1.59 -4.96 18.53
C ASN A 261 -0.66 -4.39 19.62
N PRO A 262 -1.09 -3.35 20.37
CA PRO A 262 -0.29 -2.77 21.45
C PRO A 262 -0.07 -3.70 22.64
N GLU A 263 -0.86 -4.79 22.75
CA GLU A 263 -0.76 -5.78 23.84
C GLU A 263 0.30 -6.85 23.57
N VAL A 264 0.75 -6.99 22.31
CA VAL A 264 1.78 -7.93 21.89
C VAL A 264 3.04 -7.15 21.52
N SER A 265 4.03 -7.14 22.41
CA SER A 265 5.30 -6.49 22.14
C SER A 265 6.16 -7.33 21.20
N HIS A 266 6.96 -6.65 20.38
CA HIS A 266 8.08 -7.30 19.70
C HIS A 266 9.10 -7.75 20.78
N PRO A 267 9.82 -8.86 20.62
CA PRO A 267 10.79 -9.32 21.62
C PRO A 267 11.84 -8.28 22.03
N ARG A 268 12.15 -7.34 21.13
CA ARG A 268 13.20 -6.31 21.33
C ARG A 268 12.66 -4.94 21.73
N TRP A 269 11.36 -4.65 21.57
CA TRP A 269 10.75 -3.36 21.91
C TRP A 269 9.25 -3.46 22.15
N SER A 270 8.71 -2.45 22.85
CA SER A 270 7.28 -2.35 23.14
C SER A 270 6.49 -1.79 21.96
N GLN A 271 5.29 -2.35 21.73
CA GLN A 271 4.34 -1.87 20.72
C GLN A 271 3.27 -0.90 21.28
N ARG A 272 3.32 -0.57 22.58
CA ARG A 272 2.27 0.24 23.25
C ARG A 272 2.20 1.68 22.77
N LYS A 273 3.32 2.22 22.27
CA LYS A 273 3.42 3.60 21.78
C LYS A 273 4.15 3.63 20.44
N GLU A 274 3.83 4.64 19.65
CA GLU A 274 4.44 4.87 18.36
C GLU A 274 4.88 6.31 18.17
N ARG A 275 5.90 6.52 17.35
CA ARG A 275 6.36 7.84 16.93
C ARG A 275 5.73 8.17 15.57
N ARG A 276 4.78 9.10 15.54
CA ARG A 276 4.29 9.65 14.29
C ARG A 276 5.41 10.47 13.64
N ILE A 277 5.82 10.11 12.43
CA ILE A 277 6.86 10.85 11.70
C ILE A 277 6.42 12.31 11.53
N GLY A 278 7.35 13.23 11.68
CA GLY A 278 7.04 14.67 11.72
C GLY A 278 6.51 15.20 13.07
N GLN A 279 6.38 14.34 14.11
CA GLN A 279 5.92 14.75 15.45
C GLN A 279 6.94 14.43 16.55
N PHE A 280 7.03 15.31 17.54
CA PHE A 280 7.97 15.12 18.67
C PHE A 280 7.49 14.06 19.68
N ARG A 281 6.19 14.03 19.97
CA ARG A 281 5.64 13.19 21.03
C ARG A 281 5.18 11.85 20.49
N LYS A 282 5.50 10.77 21.23
CA LYS A 282 4.92 9.45 20.97
C LYS A 282 3.44 9.45 21.36
N ILE A 283 2.62 8.83 20.53
CA ILE A 283 1.20 8.59 20.77
C ILE A 283 0.96 7.14 21.20
N LYS A 284 -0.19 6.84 21.79
CA LYS A 284 -0.61 5.47 22.10
C LYS A 284 -0.95 4.75 20.80
N THR A 285 -0.41 3.53 20.63
CA THR A 285 -0.78 2.66 19.52
C THR A 285 -2.21 2.14 19.72
N GLN A 286 -3.03 2.22 18.68
CA GLN A 286 -4.38 1.69 18.67
C GLN A 286 -4.38 0.25 18.12
N LYS A 287 -5.18 -0.64 18.74
CA LYS A 287 -5.37 -2.01 18.22
C LYS A 287 -5.95 -1.95 16.82
N PHE A 288 -5.48 -2.83 15.93
CA PHE A 288 -5.79 -2.78 14.49
C PHE A 288 -5.50 -1.40 13.86
N ASN A 289 -4.53 -0.65 14.41
CA ASN A 289 -4.19 0.69 13.96
C ASN A 289 -5.39 1.66 13.93
N GLY A 290 -6.41 1.41 14.78
CA GLY A 290 -7.64 2.20 14.87
C GLY A 290 -8.75 1.78 13.91
N TYR A 291 -8.62 0.65 13.21
CA TYR A 291 -9.63 0.10 12.29
C TYR A 291 -10.44 -1.07 12.90
N GLY A 292 -10.51 -1.13 14.24
CA GLY A 292 -11.15 -2.24 14.94
C GLY A 292 -12.61 -2.47 14.55
N GLU A 293 -13.39 -1.41 14.36
CA GLU A 293 -14.81 -1.51 13.96
C GLU A 293 -14.98 -2.22 12.62
N GLN A 294 -14.06 -2.03 11.69
CA GLN A 294 -14.11 -2.58 10.33
C GLN A 294 -13.56 -4.01 10.23
N VAL A 295 -12.64 -4.40 11.15
CA VAL A 295 -11.86 -5.64 10.95
C VAL A 295 -11.90 -6.62 12.13
N ALA A 296 -12.31 -6.21 13.33
CA ALA A 296 -12.24 -7.09 14.50
C ALA A 296 -13.07 -8.38 14.34
N SER A 297 -14.18 -8.31 13.60
CA SER A 297 -15.04 -9.46 13.29
C SER A 297 -14.34 -10.57 12.53
N LEU A 298 -13.34 -10.24 11.69
CA LEU A 298 -12.51 -11.21 10.94
C LEU A 298 -11.74 -12.17 11.88
N TYR A 299 -11.47 -11.72 13.09
CA TYR A 299 -10.62 -12.42 14.07
C TYR A 299 -11.41 -12.92 15.28
N LYS A 300 -12.76 -12.94 15.18
CA LYS A 300 -13.62 -13.45 16.26
C LYS A 300 -13.26 -14.91 16.58
N GLY A 301 -13.02 -15.20 17.87
CA GLY A 301 -12.63 -16.52 18.34
C GLY A 301 -11.14 -16.84 18.20
N MET A 302 -10.32 -15.95 17.65
CA MET A 302 -8.87 -16.12 17.59
C MET A 302 -8.17 -15.48 18.79
N ASP A 303 -7.20 -16.19 19.36
CA ASP A 303 -6.27 -15.59 20.34
C ASP A 303 -5.26 -14.71 19.62
N LEU A 304 -5.45 -13.40 19.64
CA LEU A 304 -4.57 -12.44 18.95
C LEU A 304 -3.21 -12.23 19.63
N LYS A 305 -2.93 -12.89 20.75
CA LYS A 305 -1.60 -12.95 21.32
C LYS A 305 -0.78 -14.10 20.73
N LYS A 306 -1.46 -15.17 20.35
CA LYS A 306 -0.88 -16.34 19.70
C LYS A 306 -0.83 -16.18 18.19
N TYR A 307 -1.89 -15.61 17.60
CA TYR A 307 -2.05 -15.41 16.16
C TYR A 307 -1.85 -13.91 15.83
N TYR A 308 -0.61 -13.45 15.90
CA TYR A 308 -0.26 -12.07 15.54
C TYR A 308 0.48 -12.00 14.21
#